data_b6f26fe08dfd5301f7f8be0a641bb469
#
_entry.id   b6f26fe08dfd5301f7f8be0a641bb469
#
_cell.length_a   1.000
_cell.length_b   1.000
_cell.length_c   1.000
_cell.angle_alpha   90.00
_cell.angle_beta   90.00
_cell.angle_gamma   90.00
#
_symmetry.space_group_name_H-M   'P 1'
#
loop_
_entity.id
_entity.type
_entity.pdbx_description
1 polymer ?
#
loop_
_entity_poly.entity_id
_entity_poly.type
_entity_poly.pdbx_seq_one_letter_code
_entity_poly.pdbx_strand_id
1 'polypeptide(L)'
;MEKFKVIIVEDVKLELKGTEQIFRSDIPLAEVVGTAMTETELWPLMNSNTPDLVLLDLGLGGSTTVGVDICKQLRRRYPQVHVLIFTGEILNERLWVDALDAGADGIVLKSGELLTPDLVYAAMEGKKFVFNKPILEKIVQRFRQSVLTESRRSEALLDYDIDEYDERLLRHLALGYTKEMIANLRTMPFGVKSLEKRQVDLVSRLFGEGQTGVNATRLVTKALQLGIINLDNLTPDD
;
A
#
# COMPACT_ATOMS: atom_id res chain seq x y z
N MET A 1 -29.03 26.18 -4.52
CA MET A 1 -27.62 25.77 -4.75
C MET A 1 -27.63 24.87 -5.97
N GLU A 2 -26.70 25.07 -6.86
CA GLU A 2 -26.52 24.22 -8.03
C GLU A 2 -26.02 22.83 -7.59
N LYS A 3 -26.56 21.77 -8.17
CA LYS A 3 -26.16 20.40 -7.84
C LYS A 3 -24.86 20.08 -8.56
N PHE A 4 -23.94 19.40 -7.89
CA PHE A 4 -22.75 18.87 -8.54
C PHE A 4 -23.06 17.53 -9.23
N LYS A 5 -22.44 17.31 -10.36
CA LYS A 5 -22.66 16.17 -11.25
C LYS A 5 -21.72 15.01 -10.89
N VAL A 6 -22.28 13.81 -10.76
CA VAL A 6 -21.53 12.62 -10.38
C VAL A 6 -21.65 11.55 -11.45
N ILE A 7 -20.51 10.92 -11.79
CA ILE A 7 -20.48 9.64 -12.50
C ILE A 7 -20.03 8.55 -11.54
N ILE A 8 -20.73 7.42 -11.56
CA ILE A 8 -20.42 6.24 -10.75
C ILE A 8 -19.86 5.17 -11.67
N VAL A 9 -18.69 4.61 -11.32
CA VAL A 9 -18.01 3.53 -12.06
C VAL A 9 -17.90 2.30 -11.19
N GLU A 10 -18.64 1.25 -11.55
CA GLU A 10 -18.85 0.06 -10.71
C GLU A 10 -19.31 -1.10 -11.57
N ASP A 11 -18.60 -2.22 -11.61
CA ASP A 11 -18.93 -3.37 -12.48
C ASP A 11 -19.93 -4.35 -11.85
N VAL A 12 -20.16 -4.29 -10.56
CA VAL A 12 -21.17 -5.10 -9.86
C VAL A 12 -22.51 -4.38 -9.88
N LYS A 13 -23.42 -4.83 -10.74
CA LYS A 13 -24.73 -4.18 -10.98
C LYS A 13 -25.54 -3.91 -9.70
N LEU A 14 -25.46 -4.78 -8.71
CA LEU A 14 -26.18 -4.60 -7.44
C LEU A 14 -25.58 -3.48 -6.61
N GLU A 15 -24.26 -3.41 -6.55
CA GLU A 15 -23.51 -2.35 -5.85
C GLU A 15 -23.72 -1.00 -6.53
N LEU A 16 -23.65 -0.97 -7.87
CA LEU A 16 -23.95 0.23 -8.66
C LEU A 16 -25.33 0.81 -8.32
N LYS A 17 -26.37 -0.03 -8.32
CA LYS A 17 -27.74 0.41 -7.97
C LYS A 17 -27.87 0.86 -6.51
N GLY A 18 -27.19 0.17 -5.59
CA GLY A 18 -27.15 0.57 -4.19
C GLY A 18 -26.50 1.94 -4.01
N THR A 19 -25.39 2.17 -4.68
CA THR A 19 -24.65 3.44 -4.66
C THR A 19 -25.49 4.57 -5.29
N GLU A 20 -26.14 4.33 -6.43
CA GLU A 20 -27.08 5.29 -7.02
C GLU A 20 -28.18 5.68 -6.04
N GLN A 21 -28.75 4.71 -5.31
CA GLN A 21 -29.79 4.97 -4.34
C GLN A 21 -29.27 5.85 -3.18
N ILE A 22 -28.06 5.62 -2.67
CA ILE A 22 -27.42 6.47 -1.65
C ILE A 22 -27.34 7.92 -2.14
N PHE A 23 -26.88 8.15 -3.36
CA PHE A 23 -26.81 9.50 -3.92
C PHE A 23 -28.20 10.16 -4.01
N ARG A 24 -29.23 9.40 -4.38
CA ARG A 24 -30.60 9.93 -4.50
C ARG A 24 -31.24 10.25 -3.17
N SER A 25 -31.05 9.40 -2.13
CA SER A 25 -31.73 9.56 -0.85
C SER A 25 -30.95 10.44 0.12
N ASP A 26 -29.63 10.32 0.16
CA ASP A 26 -28.83 10.85 1.28
C ASP A 26 -27.94 12.04 0.88
N ILE A 27 -27.70 12.25 -0.43
CA ILE A 27 -26.82 13.33 -0.92
C ILE A 27 -27.59 14.29 -1.83
N PRO A 28 -28.44 15.16 -1.28
CA PRO A 28 -29.39 15.96 -2.06
C PRO A 28 -28.75 16.98 -3.01
N LEU A 29 -27.49 17.37 -2.75
CA LEU A 29 -26.74 18.28 -3.63
C LEU A 29 -26.05 17.58 -4.79
N ALA A 30 -26.10 16.25 -4.85
CA ALA A 30 -25.53 15.47 -5.96
C ALA A 30 -26.58 15.16 -7.01
N GLU A 31 -26.14 15.11 -8.27
CA GLU A 31 -26.91 14.60 -9.39
C GLU A 31 -26.10 13.52 -10.10
N VAL A 32 -26.55 12.26 -10.07
CA VAL A 32 -25.92 11.18 -10.84
C VAL A 32 -26.30 11.36 -12.32
N VAL A 33 -25.36 11.83 -13.11
CA VAL A 33 -25.52 12.12 -14.54
C VAL A 33 -25.13 10.95 -15.43
N GLY A 34 -24.51 9.92 -14.88
CA GLY A 34 -24.16 8.70 -15.60
C GLY A 34 -23.61 7.62 -14.70
N THR A 35 -23.74 6.37 -15.17
CA THR A 35 -23.16 5.19 -14.56
C THR A 35 -22.42 4.39 -15.61
N ALA A 36 -21.27 3.82 -15.26
CA ALA A 36 -20.46 2.99 -16.14
C ALA A 36 -20.08 1.69 -15.42
N MET A 37 -20.19 0.57 -16.10
CA MET A 37 -19.73 -0.73 -15.59
C MET A 37 -18.35 -1.11 -16.13
N THR A 38 -17.84 -0.37 -17.08
CA THR A 38 -16.55 -0.60 -17.72
C THR A 38 -15.85 0.71 -18.03
N GLU A 39 -14.52 0.64 -18.21
CA GLU A 39 -13.74 1.79 -18.67
C GLU A 39 -14.27 2.34 -20.01
N THR A 40 -14.68 1.46 -20.94
CA THR A 40 -15.18 1.85 -22.25
C THR A 40 -16.45 2.69 -22.17
N GLU A 41 -17.33 2.39 -21.20
CA GLU A 41 -18.56 3.14 -20.96
C GLU A 41 -18.30 4.49 -20.28
N LEU A 42 -17.24 4.61 -19.49
CA LEU A 42 -16.90 5.82 -18.76
C LEU A 42 -16.58 7.00 -19.69
N TRP A 43 -15.71 6.81 -20.70
CA TRP A 43 -15.17 7.93 -21.47
C TRP A 43 -16.21 8.72 -22.26
N PRO A 44 -17.21 8.09 -22.91
CA PRO A 44 -18.32 8.82 -23.50
C PRO A 44 -19.11 9.66 -22.49
N LEU A 45 -19.35 9.15 -21.30
CA LEU A 45 -20.05 9.88 -20.23
C LEU A 45 -19.25 11.09 -19.74
N MET A 46 -17.95 10.96 -19.58
CA MET A 46 -17.06 12.06 -19.22
C MET A 46 -17.13 13.21 -20.24
N ASN A 47 -17.15 12.88 -21.52
CA ASN A 47 -17.20 13.89 -22.60
C ASN A 47 -18.58 14.59 -22.70
N SER A 48 -19.67 13.86 -22.42
CA SER A 48 -21.02 14.37 -22.60
C SER A 48 -21.56 15.15 -21.39
N ASN A 49 -21.12 14.81 -20.17
CA ASN A 49 -21.75 15.30 -18.94
C ASN A 49 -20.91 16.28 -18.14
N THR A 50 -19.59 16.39 -18.41
CA THR A 50 -18.67 17.24 -17.61
C THR A 50 -18.91 17.12 -16.11
N PRO A 51 -18.65 15.93 -15.52
CA PRO A 51 -18.93 15.70 -14.10
C PRO A 51 -17.98 16.50 -13.21
N ASP A 52 -18.43 16.77 -11.99
CA ASP A 52 -17.61 17.36 -10.94
C ASP A 52 -16.90 16.29 -10.11
N LEU A 53 -17.53 15.11 -9.97
CA LEU A 53 -17.05 13.97 -9.20
C LEU A 53 -17.16 12.68 -10.00
N VAL A 54 -16.12 11.86 -9.95
CA VAL A 54 -16.18 10.44 -10.32
C VAL A 54 -16.02 9.59 -9.06
N LEU A 55 -17.03 8.80 -8.76
CA LEU A 55 -16.93 7.74 -7.75
C LEU A 55 -16.47 6.47 -8.47
N LEU A 56 -15.31 5.94 -8.08
CA LEU A 56 -14.61 4.91 -8.85
C LEU A 56 -14.33 3.69 -7.99
N ASP A 57 -14.80 2.52 -8.42
CA ASP A 57 -14.31 1.26 -7.85
C ASP A 57 -12.94 0.89 -8.39
N LEU A 58 -12.09 0.28 -7.55
CA LEU A 58 -10.76 -0.21 -7.94
C LEU A 58 -10.82 -1.60 -8.59
N GLY A 59 -11.80 -2.42 -8.22
CA GLY A 59 -11.92 -3.83 -8.59
C GLY A 59 -12.54 -4.10 -9.97
N LEU A 60 -12.56 -3.15 -10.87
CA LEU A 60 -13.25 -3.24 -12.15
C LEU A 60 -12.80 -4.42 -13.03
N GLY A 61 -13.76 -5.21 -13.50
CA GLY A 61 -13.52 -6.35 -14.38
C GLY A 61 -12.69 -7.46 -13.75
N GLY A 62 -12.67 -7.55 -12.41
CA GLY A 62 -11.85 -8.52 -11.67
C GLY A 62 -10.35 -8.23 -11.69
N SER A 63 -9.94 -7.04 -12.17
CA SER A 63 -8.54 -6.61 -12.18
C SER A 63 -8.34 -5.45 -11.18
N THR A 64 -7.34 -5.59 -10.33
CA THR A 64 -7.01 -4.57 -9.31
C THR A 64 -6.26 -3.35 -9.86
N THR A 65 -5.77 -3.39 -11.10
CA THR A 65 -4.98 -2.29 -11.69
C THR A 65 -5.81 -1.34 -12.54
N VAL A 66 -6.92 -1.79 -13.11
CA VAL A 66 -7.76 -1.01 -14.03
C VAL A 66 -8.28 0.27 -13.37
N GLY A 67 -8.78 0.21 -12.15
CA GLY A 67 -9.26 1.38 -11.42
C GLY A 67 -8.18 2.43 -11.19
N VAL A 68 -6.96 2.00 -10.85
CA VAL A 68 -5.81 2.91 -10.69
C VAL A 68 -5.44 3.58 -12.01
N ASP A 69 -5.44 2.83 -13.10
CA ASP A 69 -5.11 3.38 -14.42
C ASP A 69 -6.19 4.35 -14.93
N ILE A 70 -7.47 4.09 -14.64
CA ILE A 70 -8.56 5.04 -14.88
C ILE A 70 -8.34 6.32 -14.07
N CYS A 71 -7.97 6.21 -12.78
CA CYS A 71 -7.69 7.38 -11.95
C CYS A 71 -6.57 8.23 -12.54
N LYS A 72 -5.45 7.64 -12.96
CA LYS A 72 -4.35 8.35 -13.65
C LYS A 72 -4.83 9.06 -14.93
N GLN A 73 -5.67 8.40 -15.73
CA GLN A 73 -6.21 8.99 -16.97
C GLN A 73 -7.17 10.14 -16.67
N LEU A 74 -8.04 10.00 -15.65
CA LEU A 74 -8.94 11.07 -15.21
C LEU A 74 -8.14 12.31 -14.79
N ARG A 75 -7.11 12.16 -13.95
CA ARG A 75 -6.27 13.27 -13.52
C ARG A 75 -5.55 13.97 -14.65
N ARG A 76 -5.08 13.21 -15.65
CA ARG A 76 -4.39 13.78 -16.81
C ARG A 76 -5.32 14.54 -17.76
N ARG A 77 -6.53 14.00 -18.00
CA ARG A 77 -7.47 14.53 -18.99
C ARG A 77 -8.44 15.57 -18.41
N TYR A 78 -8.81 15.39 -17.14
CA TYR A 78 -9.82 16.17 -16.43
C TYR A 78 -9.30 16.58 -15.04
N PRO A 79 -8.28 17.44 -14.94
CA PRO A 79 -7.60 17.75 -13.69
C PRO A 79 -8.50 18.41 -12.63
N GLN A 80 -9.60 19.04 -13.07
CA GLN A 80 -10.59 19.70 -12.19
C GLN A 80 -11.61 18.73 -11.60
N VAL A 81 -11.75 17.51 -12.16
CA VAL A 81 -12.72 16.53 -11.68
C VAL A 81 -12.20 15.87 -10.40
N HIS A 82 -13.02 15.81 -9.38
CA HIS A 82 -12.70 15.07 -8.16
C HIS A 82 -12.83 13.56 -8.39
N VAL A 83 -11.94 12.79 -7.80
CA VAL A 83 -11.96 11.32 -7.88
C VAL A 83 -11.98 10.75 -6.47
N LEU A 84 -13.10 10.16 -6.09
CA LEU A 84 -13.24 9.45 -4.82
C LEU A 84 -13.31 7.95 -5.10
N ILE A 85 -12.39 7.21 -4.52
CA ILE A 85 -12.38 5.75 -4.63
C ILE A 85 -13.44 5.18 -3.67
N PHE A 86 -14.26 4.26 -4.17
CA PHE A 86 -15.26 3.54 -3.38
C PHE A 86 -15.13 2.05 -3.64
N THR A 87 -14.44 1.33 -2.77
CA THR A 87 -13.98 -0.03 -3.07
C THR A 87 -14.25 -1.03 -1.95
N GLY A 88 -14.50 -2.28 -2.34
CA GLY A 88 -14.56 -3.43 -1.43
C GLY A 88 -13.19 -4.04 -1.08
N GLU A 89 -12.10 -3.59 -1.71
CA GLU A 89 -10.74 -4.12 -1.56
C GLU A 89 -10.12 -3.76 -0.21
N ILE A 90 -10.48 -4.54 0.82
CA ILE A 90 -10.08 -4.29 2.22
C ILE A 90 -8.62 -4.70 2.49
N LEU A 91 -8.12 -5.72 1.80
CA LEU A 91 -6.84 -6.37 2.12
C LEU A 91 -5.65 -5.86 1.28
N ASN A 92 -5.90 -5.04 0.26
CA ASN A 92 -4.87 -4.57 -0.64
C ASN A 92 -4.51 -3.10 -0.37
N GLU A 93 -3.81 -2.86 0.72
CA GLU A 93 -3.38 -1.51 1.14
C GLU A 93 -2.42 -0.86 0.12
N ARG A 94 -1.64 -1.65 -0.61
CA ARG A 94 -0.79 -1.13 -1.68
C ARG A 94 -1.62 -0.49 -2.79
N LEU A 95 -2.73 -1.09 -3.15
CA LEU A 95 -3.66 -0.55 -4.15
C LEU A 95 -4.21 0.82 -3.73
N TRP A 96 -4.40 1.04 -2.43
CA TRP A 96 -4.83 2.35 -1.92
C TRP A 96 -3.76 3.41 -2.10
N VAL A 97 -2.49 3.07 -1.80
CA VAL A 97 -1.36 3.97 -2.04
C VAL A 97 -1.25 4.29 -3.53
N ASP A 98 -1.30 3.27 -4.39
CA ASP A 98 -1.23 3.44 -5.84
C ASP A 98 -2.37 4.34 -6.38
N ALA A 99 -3.59 4.25 -5.78
CA ALA A 99 -4.71 5.10 -6.15
C ALA A 99 -4.52 6.57 -5.69
N LEU A 100 -3.98 6.78 -4.49
CA LEU A 100 -3.66 8.13 -4.00
C LEU A 100 -2.53 8.77 -4.82
N ASP A 101 -1.49 8.01 -5.16
CA ASP A 101 -0.39 8.44 -6.03
C ASP A 101 -0.88 8.73 -7.46
N ALA A 102 -1.91 8.00 -7.91
CA ALA A 102 -2.62 8.27 -9.16
C ALA A 102 -3.45 9.57 -9.12
N GLY A 103 -3.62 10.16 -7.93
CA GLY A 103 -4.27 11.44 -7.73
C GLY A 103 -5.72 11.36 -7.23
N ALA A 104 -6.15 10.24 -6.65
CA ALA A 104 -7.43 10.18 -5.97
C ALA A 104 -7.50 11.19 -4.81
N ASP A 105 -8.66 11.79 -4.58
CA ASP A 105 -8.89 12.73 -3.49
C ASP A 105 -9.14 12.02 -2.16
N GLY A 106 -9.55 10.75 -2.20
CA GLY A 106 -9.76 9.94 -1.02
C GLY A 106 -10.17 8.52 -1.35
N ILE A 107 -10.31 7.71 -0.30
CA ILE A 107 -10.72 6.30 -0.40
C ILE A 107 -11.77 6.02 0.67
N VAL A 108 -12.86 5.41 0.24
CA VAL A 108 -13.96 4.97 1.09
C VAL A 108 -14.14 3.46 0.88
N LEU A 109 -14.08 2.69 1.96
CA LEU A 109 -14.41 1.26 1.91
C LEU A 109 -15.92 1.04 1.88
N LYS A 110 -16.36 0.11 1.05
CA LYS A 110 -17.75 -0.34 0.96
C LYS A 110 -18.23 -1.13 2.19
N SER A 111 -17.27 -1.53 3.08
CA SER A 111 -17.57 -2.27 4.30
C SER A 111 -17.76 -1.34 5.49
N GLY A 112 -18.84 -1.51 6.25
CA GLY A 112 -19.12 -0.78 7.49
C GLY A 112 -19.98 0.46 7.30
N GLU A 113 -19.43 1.64 7.54
CA GLU A 113 -20.15 2.90 7.31
C GLU A 113 -20.29 3.15 5.81
N LEU A 114 -21.52 3.35 5.36
CA LEU A 114 -21.84 3.69 3.98
C LEU A 114 -21.16 5.01 3.56
N LEU A 115 -21.12 5.25 2.27
CA LEU A 115 -20.73 6.54 1.71
C LEU A 115 -21.63 7.64 2.30
N THR A 116 -21.05 8.49 3.16
CA THR A 116 -21.83 9.54 3.84
C THR A 116 -21.76 10.86 3.06
N PRO A 117 -22.76 11.75 3.19
CA PRO A 117 -22.72 13.07 2.59
C PRO A 117 -21.46 13.85 2.93
N ASP A 118 -21.01 13.79 4.18
CA ASP A 118 -19.82 14.52 4.65
C ASP A 118 -18.53 14.13 3.91
N LEU A 119 -18.36 12.84 3.59
CA LEU A 119 -17.23 12.37 2.82
C LEU A 119 -17.25 12.90 1.38
N VAL A 120 -18.42 12.88 0.76
CA VAL A 120 -18.60 13.39 -0.60
C VAL A 120 -18.41 14.90 -0.65
N TYR A 121 -19.00 15.64 0.27
CA TYR A 121 -18.83 17.10 0.33
C TYR A 121 -17.40 17.50 0.65
N ALA A 122 -16.69 16.76 1.52
CA ALA A 122 -15.27 17.00 1.78
C ALA A 122 -14.42 16.85 0.51
N ALA A 123 -14.70 15.84 -0.31
CA ALA A 123 -14.02 15.68 -1.60
C ALA A 123 -14.32 16.84 -2.54
N MET A 124 -15.59 17.29 -2.61
CA MET A 124 -16.04 18.42 -3.44
C MET A 124 -15.45 19.77 -2.99
N GLU A 125 -15.17 19.94 -1.70
CA GLU A 125 -14.47 21.12 -1.16
C GLU A 125 -12.95 21.12 -1.47
N GLY A 126 -12.46 20.11 -2.21
CA GLY A 126 -11.05 19.97 -2.55
C GLY A 126 -10.17 19.49 -1.40
N LYS A 127 -10.77 18.95 -0.33
CA LYS A 127 -10.00 18.28 0.73
C LYS A 127 -9.32 17.05 0.15
N LYS A 128 -8.07 16.86 0.50
CA LYS A 128 -7.29 15.69 0.13
C LYS A 128 -7.29 14.67 1.25
N PHE A 129 -7.09 13.39 0.89
CA PHE A 129 -7.06 12.28 1.84
C PHE A 129 -8.39 12.13 2.60
N VAL A 130 -9.50 12.14 1.85
CA VAL A 130 -10.83 11.85 2.40
C VAL A 130 -10.92 10.35 2.66
N PHE A 131 -11.07 9.97 3.93
CA PHE A 131 -11.14 8.56 4.34
C PHE A 131 -12.32 8.32 5.26
N ASN A 132 -13.00 7.17 5.10
CA ASN A 132 -13.95 6.73 6.11
C ASN A 132 -13.24 6.04 7.28
N LYS A 133 -13.96 5.84 8.37
CA LYS A 133 -13.43 5.28 9.62
C LYS A 133 -12.66 3.95 9.42
N PRO A 134 -13.14 2.95 8.66
CA PRO A 134 -12.41 1.70 8.45
C PRO A 134 -11.02 1.90 7.82
N ILE A 135 -10.89 2.83 6.87
CA ILE A 135 -9.59 3.18 6.28
C ILE A 135 -8.68 3.82 7.34
N LEU A 136 -9.19 4.79 8.09
CA LEU A 136 -8.41 5.46 9.13
C LEU A 136 -7.92 4.49 10.20
N GLU A 137 -8.75 3.56 10.65
CA GLU A 137 -8.38 2.52 11.61
C GLU A 137 -7.24 1.65 11.08
N LYS A 138 -7.28 1.24 9.82
CA LYS A 138 -6.20 0.47 9.20
C LYS A 138 -4.89 1.28 9.07
N ILE A 139 -4.96 2.53 8.66
CA ILE A 139 -3.79 3.42 8.58
C ILE A 139 -3.15 3.55 9.98
N VAL A 140 -3.93 3.80 11.02
CA VAL A 140 -3.43 3.91 12.40
C VAL A 140 -2.83 2.59 12.89
N GLN A 141 -3.46 1.45 12.58
CA GLN A 141 -2.95 0.14 12.93
C GLN A 141 -1.59 -0.13 12.27
N ARG A 142 -1.46 0.17 10.97
CA ARG A 142 -0.19 0.04 10.24
C ARG A 142 0.91 0.95 10.79
N PHE A 143 0.56 2.19 11.05
CA PHE A 143 1.50 3.14 11.66
C PHE A 143 2.02 2.63 13.00
N ARG A 144 1.13 2.16 13.89
CA ARG A 144 1.53 1.56 15.17
C ARG A 144 2.45 0.35 15.00
N GLN A 145 2.12 -0.55 14.06
CA GLN A 145 2.97 -1.72 13.75
C GLN A 145 4.34 -1.30 13.24
N SER A 146 4.40 -0.33 12.34
CA SER A 146 5.64 0.22 11.79
C SER A 146 6.53 0.81 12.89
N VAL A 147 5.98 1.66 13.75
CA VAL A 147 6.72 2.26 14.88
C VAL A 147 7.25 1.20 15.86
N LEU A 148 6.42 0.21 16.21
CA LEU A 148 6.84 -0.88 17.11
C LEU A 148 7.92 -1.76 16.48
N THR A 149 7.84 -2.02 15.17
CA THR A 149 8.85 -2.80 14.45
C THR A 149 10.18 -2.05 14.39
N GLU A 150 10.16 -0.75 14.11
CA GLU A 150 11.34 0.11 14.08
C GLU A 150 12.01 0.23 15.46
N SER A 151 11.23 0.39 16.53
CA SER A 151 11.75 0.41 17.90
C SER A 151 12.43 -0.92 18.27
N ARG A 152 11.78 -2.05 17.99
CA ARG A 152 12.35 -3.38 18.23
C ARG A 152 13.63 -3.62 17.44
N ARG A 153 13.66 -3.17 16.16
CA ARG A 153 14.85 -3.28 15.34
C ARG A 153 15.99 -2.45 15.91
N SER A 154 15.74 -1.21 16.31
CA SER A 154 16.75 -0.33 16.89
C SER A 154 17.32 -0.89 18.19
N GLU A 155 16.46 -1.42 19.07
CA GLU A 155 16.89 -2.12 20.29
C GLU A 155 17.75 -3.34 19.96
N ALA A 156 17.32 -4.20 19.05
CA ALA A 156 18.07 -5.39 18.67
C ALA A 156 19.43 -5.06 18.01
N LEU A 157 19.51 -4.02 17.18
CA LEU A 157 20.80 -3.59 16.60
C LEU A 157 21.79 -3.15 17.67
N LEU A 158 21.31 -2.47 18.71
CA LEU A 158 22.13 -2.03 19.86
C LEU A 158 22.51 -3.19 20.78
N ASP A 159 21.53 -4.01 21.18
CA ASP A 159 21.71 -5.11 22.15
C ASP A 159 22.70 -6.18 21.65
N TYR A 160 22.68 -6.42 20.34
CA TYR A 160 23.54 -7.42 19.70
C TYR A 160 24.74 -6.84 18.95
N ASP A 161 24.99 -5.52 19.06
CA ASP A 161 26.09 -4.81 18.38
C ASP A 161 26.16 -5.12 16.88
N ILE A 162 25.01 -4.98 16.21
CA ILE A 162 24.85 -5.27 14.79
C ILE A 162 25.22 -4.03 13.97
N ASP A 163 26.24 -4.12 13.16
CA ASP A 163 26.62 -3.07 12.24
C ASP A 163 25.93 -3.19 10.86
N GLU A 164 26.11 -2.19 10.00
CA GLU A 164 25.53 -2.13 8.65
C GLU A 164 25.95 -3.33 7.79
N TYR A 165 27.18 -3.80 7.92
CA TYR A 165 27.68 -4.94 7.14
C TYR A 165 27.15 -6.27 7.68
N ASP A 166 26.87 -6.38 8.97
CA ASP A 166 26.21 -7.52 9.56
C ASP A 166 24.78 -7.63 9.05
N GLU A 167 24.05 -6.52 9.00
CA GLU A 167 22.72 -6.46 8.45
C GLU A 167 22.70 -6.83 6.96
N ARG A 168 23.63 -6.30 6.16
CA ARG A 168 23.77 -6.65 4.74
C ARG A 168 24.09 -8.13 4.55
N LEU A 169 25.02 -8.69 5.34
CA LEU A 169 25.30 -10.13 5.29
C LEU A 169 24.05 -10.96 5.59
N LEU A 170 23.30 -10.63 6.61
CA LEU A 170 22.06 -11.32 6.97
C LEU A 170 21.01 -11.23 5.87
N ARG A 171 20.85 -10.07 5.23
CA ARG A 171 19.93 -9.87 4.10
C ARG A 171 20.32 -10.73 2.90
N HIS A 172 21.59 -10.76 2.50
CA HIS A 172 22.03 -11.56 1.37
C HIS A 172 21.92 -13.06 1.64
N LEU A 173 22.21 -13.50 2.87
CA LEU A 173 21.98 -14.89 3.28
C LEU A 173 20.47 -15.25 3.24
N ALA A 174 19.59 -14.31 3.61
CA ALA A 174 18.15 -14.49 3.53
C ALA A 174 17.65 -14.62 2.08
N LEU A 175 18.31 -13.94 1.14
CA LEU A 175 18.06 -14.06 -0.31
C LEU A 175 18.67 -15.33 -0.93
N GLY A 176 19.35 -16.16 -0.12
CA GLY A 176 19.96 -17.40 -0.59
C GLY A 176 21.35 -17.24 -1.25
N TYR A 177 21.99 -16.08 -1.09
CA TYR A 177 23.34 -15.86 -1.63
C TYR A 177 24.37 -16.70 -0.88
N THR A 178 25.33 -17.25 -1.62
CA THR A 178 26.52 -17.87 -1.01
C THR A 178 27.53 -16.79 -0.62
N LYS A 179 28.49 -17.13 0.25
CA LYS A 179 29.53 -16.19 0.67
C LYS A 179 30.42 -15.75 -0.51
N GLU A 180 30.62 -16.61 -1.48
CA GLU A 180 31.34 -16.29 -2.72
C GLU A 180 30.56 -15.24 -3.54
N MET A 181 29.24 -15.36 -3.63
CA MET A 181 28.40 -14.37 -4.29
C MET A 181 28.45 -13.04 -3.55
N ILE A 182 28.31 -13.06 -2.22
CA ILE A 182 28.34 -11.85 -1.37
C ILE A 182 29.71 -11.16 -1.44
N ALA A 183 30.81 -11.91 -1.46
CA ALA A 183 32.17 -11.35 -1.56
C ALA A 183 32.45 -10.63 -2.90
N ASN A 184 31.65 -10.90 -3.93
CA ASN A 184 31.75 -10.26 -5.24
C ASN A 184 30.84 -9.01 -5.38
N LEU A 185 30.05 -8.68 -4.37
CA LEU A 185 29.20 -7.48 -4.39
C LEU A 185 30.03 -6.22 -4.10
N ARG A 186 29.78 -5.15 -4.84
CA ARG A 186 30.45 -3.85 -4.62
C ARG A 186 30.15 -3.25 -3.24
N THR A 187 29.02 -3.60 -2.68
CA THR A 187 28.53 -3.11 -1.37
C THR A 187 29.13 -3.85 -0.18
N MET A 188 29.88 -4.96 -0.42
CA MET A 188 30.51 -5.79 0.62
C MET A 188 32.03 -5.83 0.43
N PRO A 189 32.80 -5.00 1.15
CA PRO A 189 34.25 -4.91 0.99
C PRO A 189 35.01 -6.06 1.67
N PHE A 190 34.44 -7.25 1.75
CA PHE A 190 34.99 -8.39 2.48
C PHE A 190 35.17 -9.61 1.58
N GLY A 191 36.31 -10.25 1.66
CA GLY A 191 36.52 -11.56 1.05
C GLY A 191 35.82 -12.69 1.83
N VAL A 192 35.70 -13.86 1.20
CA VAL A 192 34.98 -15.03 1.75
C VAL A 192 35.40 -15.37 3.19
N LYS A 193 36.70 -15.42 3.48
CA LYS A 193 37.20 -15.73 4.84
C LYS A 193 36.76 -14.70 5.89
N SER A 194 36.70 -13.42 5.52
CA SER A 194 36.24 -12.37 6.42
C SER A 194 34.72 -12.48 6.67
N LEU A 195 33.93 -12.85 5.66
CA LEU A 195 32.51 -13.11 5.80
C LEU A 195 32.24 -14.35 6.64
N GLU A 196 33.07 -15.40 6.55
CA GLU A 196 33.00 -16.57 7.42
C GLU A 196 33.22 -16.21 8.89
N LYS A 197 34.29 -15.43 9.15
CA LYS A 197 34.59 -14.95 10.51
C LYS A 197 33.44 -14.09 11.04
N ARG A 198 32.94 -13.16 10.24
CA ARG A 198 31.80 -12.30 10.62
C ARG A 198 30.54 -13.10 10.90
N GLN A 199 30.26 -14.15 10.13
CA GLN A 199 29.12 -15.03 10.40
C GLN A 199 29.28 -15.79 11.72
N VAL A 200 30.48 -16.28 12.03
CA VAL A 200 30.76 -16.96 13.33
C VAL A 200 30.57 -15.99 14.49
N ASP A 201 31.05 -14.77 14.35
CA ASP A 201 30.90 -13.71 15.33
C ASP A 201 29.42 -13.31 15.56
N LEU A 202 28.65 -13.17 14.49
CA LEU A 202 27.21 -12.98 14.54
C LEU A 202 26.50 -14.12 15.26
N VAL A 203 26.90 -15.37 15.02
CA VAL A 203 26.33 -16.52 15.73
C VAL A 203 26.61 -16.40 17.24
N SER A 204 27.82 -16.03 17.63
CA SER A 204 28.18 -15.83 19.04
C SER A 204 27.34 -14.73 19.69
N ARG A 205 27.18 -13.59 19.03
CA ARG A 205 26.37 -12.46 19.53
C ARG A 205 24.87 -12.79 19.62
N LEU A 206 24.29 -13.45 18.62
CA LEU A 206 22.85 -13.72 18.55
C LEU A 206 22.38 -14.95 19.33
N PHE A 207 23.26 -15.92 19.57
CA PHE A 207 22.90 -17.19 20.22
C PHE A 207 23.66 -17.45 21.52
N GLY A 208 24.71 -16.66 21.82
CA GLY A 208 25.61 -16.86 22.96
C GLY A 208 26.89 -17.65 22.59
N GLU A 209 27.89 -17.52 23.40
CA GLU A 209 29.17 -18.20 23.19
C GLU A 209 29.04 -19.73 23.25
N GLY A 210 29.89 -20.43 22.47
CA GLY A 210 29.95 -21.91 22.45
C GLY A 210 28.88 -22.59 21.60
N GLN A 211 28.03 -21.87 20.91
CA GLN A 211 27.04 -22.45 19.99
C GLN A 211 27.67 -23.01 18.74
N THR A 212 27.55 -24.33 18.53
CA THR A 212 28.04 -25.03 17.32
C THR A 212 26.85 -25.48 16.45
N GLY A 213 27.07 -25.61 15.14
CA GLY A 213 26.05 -26.14 14.23
C GLY A 213 24.95 -25.13 13.83
N VAL A 214 25.13 -23.85 14.07
CA VAL A 214 24.22 -22.80 13.56
C VAL A 214 24.51 -22.56 12.10
N ASN A 215 23.61 -23.01 11.22
CA ASN A 215 23.70 -22.74 9.77
C ASN A 215 23.10 -21.37 9.40
N ALA A 216 23.29 -20.98 8.14
CA ALA A 216 22.79 -19.70 7.62
C ALA A 216 21.26 -19.55 7.80
N THR A 217 20.50 -20.60 7.58
CA THR A 217 19.03 -20.59 7.74
C THR A 217 18.63 -20.26 9.18
N ARG A 218 19.27 -20.90 10.17
CA ARG A 218 18.98 -20.66 11.58
C ARG A 218 19.39 -19.25 12.00
N LEU A 219 20.50 -18.75 11.49
CA LEU A 219 20.97 -17.38 11.71
C LEU A 219 19.99 -16.35 11.15
N VAL A 220 19.56 -16.52 9.91
CA VAL A 220 18.56 -15.67 9.25
C VAL A 220 17.22 -15.70 10.00
N THR A 221 16.74 -16.89 10.39
CA THR A 221 15.50 -17.02 11.17
C THR A 221 15.56 -16.23 12.47
N LYS A 222 16.69 -16.28 13.17
CA LYS A 222 16.88 -15.52 14.42
C LYS A 222 16.89 -14.01 14.14
N ALA A 223 17.55 -13.56 13.09
CA ALA A 223 17.58 -12.15 12.68
C ALA A 223 16.19 -11.61 12.33
N LEU A 224 15.37 -12.40 11.63
CA LEU A 224 13.95 -12.09 11.35
C LEU A 224 13.11 -12.00 12.62
N GLN A 225 13.28 -12.95 13.56
CA GLN A 225 12.56 -12.95 14.84
C GLN A 225 12.86 -11.73 15.70
N LEU A 226 14.12 -11.26 15.67
CA LEU A 226 14.57 -10.06 16.39
C LEU A 226 14.24 -8.75 15.64
N GLY A 227 13.75 -8.83 14.38
CA GLY A 227 13.46 -7.67 13.57
C GLY A 227 14.70 -6.96 13.02
N ILE A 228 15.89 -7.57 13.12
CA ILE A 228 17.15 -7.03 12.53
C ILE A 228 17.00 -6.89 11.02
N ILE A 229 16.42 -7.90 10.36
CA ILE A 229 16.03 -7.85 8.95
C ILE A 229 14.54 -8.10 8.80
N ASN A 230 13.93 -7.56 7.74
CA ASN A 230 12.52 -7.74 7.41
C ASN A 230 12.39 -8.30 6.00
N LEU A 231 11.46 -9.24 5.79
CA LEU A 231 11.18 -9.84 4.48
C LEU A 231 10.70 -8.80 3.44
N ASP A 232 9.98 -7.77 3.91
CA ASP A 232 9.45 -6.72 3.02
C ASP A 232 10.55 -5.82 2.43
N ASN A 233 11.74 -5.80 3.02
CA ASN A 233 12.89 -4.98 2.62
C ASN A 233 14.05 -5.81 2.05
N LEU A 234 13.80 -7.08 1.72
CA LEU A 234 14.80 -7.94 1.08
C LEU A 234 14.86 -7.63 -0.43
N THR A 235 15.53 -6.53 -0.78
CA THR A 235 15.91 -6.26 -2.17
C THR A 235 17.40 -6.56 -2.35
N PRO A 236 17.82 -7.17 -3.47
CA PRO A 236 19.23 -7.26 -3.79
C PRO A 236 19.83 -5.84 -3.89
N ASP A 237 20.89 -5.58 -3.15
CA ASP A 237 21.72 -4.39 -3.39
C ASP A 237 22.49 -4.62 -4.70
N ASP A 238 22.36 -3.71 -5.69
CA ASP A 238 23.11 -3.71 -6.94
C ASP A 238 24.61 -3.45 -6.73
#